data_3039162035aa7259bfe69b725bf2b4a0
#
_entry.id   3039162035aa7259bfe69b725bf2b4a0
#
_cell.length_a   1.000
_cell.length_b   1.000
_cell.length_c   1.000
_cell.angle_alpha   90.00
_cell.angle_beta   90.00
_cell.angle_gamma   90.00
#
_symmetry.space_group_name_H-M   'P 1'
#
loop_
_entity.id
_entity.type
_entity.pdbx_description
1 polymer ?
#
loop_
_entity_poly.entity_id
_entity_poly.type
_entity_poly.pdbx_seq_one_letter_code
_entity_poly.pdbx_strand_id
1 'polypeptide(L)'
;MPSVVTHKFRQNNADQFKEAFGEAAPTRMYMFIGGVKAWTNDASPPTPNDAVANTVYAHWRDMLSCKKVEASDVSYVIPRVNWTSGTLYTEYSDTNSTLFSNTFYAMVSDYHVYKCLFNNNGGLSTSTPSGTSSSIITTADGYKWKYMYTVSAADVLKYNTASYIPVKTLSANDGSNQWSVQQAAVNGSIDIVDVTAGGSTYNNYHTGTLAAVGNTTTVTLASGASAVNDLYNGSMFYTTGGTGLGQQKEVINYVGSTRVATLASAVSTGLDGTTTYSVAPKVVLQGDGTGATAIATMNTTSNTVYSMTVTAVGQDYSQANVVISANGSSGVTATAYIAPKTGHGKDAVAELGGFNVMVNCKFDKDEGGKFTTSNDFRKIGLLRDPLLASGTAANGATYDQTTTFGLNAVSGTFVTDERVDGGTTTSNAYIVQANSSQIKVTSQDGLFAAGETVTGNTSLATANVLTHTIG
;
A
#
# COMPACT_ATOMS: atom_id res chain seq x y z
N MET A 1 -28.80 -13.65 -3.26
CA MET A 1 -27.96 -12.59 -2.67
C MET A 1 -26.70 -12.48 -3.54
N PRO A 2 -26.25 -11.30 -3.94
CA PRO A 2 -24.99 -11.21 -4.63
C PRO A 2 -23.87 -11.70 -3.71
N SER A 3 -22.89 -12.41 -4.27
CA SER A 3 -21.73 -12.88 -3.51
C SER A 3 -20.90 -11.70 -3.06
N VAL A 4 -20.60 -11.62 -1.76
CA VAL A 4 -19.73 -10.56 -1.21
C VAL A 4 -18.31 -11.07 -1.21
N VAL A 5 -17.45 -10.47 -2.03
CA VAL A 5 -16.01 -10.72 -2.00
C VAL A 5 -15.38 -9.80 -0.96
N THR A 6 -15.02 -10.35 0.19
CA THR A 6 -14.42 -9.58 1.29
C THR A 6 -12.98 -9.16 0.97
N HIS A 7 -12.50 -8.09 1.63
CA HIS A 7 -11.11 -7.65 1.49
C HIS A 7 -10.12 -8.76 1.91
N LYS A 8 -10.41 -9.49 2.98
CA LYS A 8 -9.60 -10.64 3.42
C LYS A 8 -9.50 -11.74 2.36
N PHE A 9 -10.59 -12.01 1.64
CA PHE A 9 -10.57 -12.99 0.56
C PHE A 9 -9.72 -12.52 -0.62
N ARG A 10 -9.84 -11.24 -0.98
CA ARG A 10 -9.00 -10.63 -2.03
C ARG A 10 -7.51 -10.66 -1.66
N GLN A 11 -7.20 -10.31 -0.39
CA GLN A 11 -5.84 -10.39 0.14
C GLN A 11 -5.29 -11.81 0.06
N ASN A 12 -6.04 -12.79 0.57
CA ASN A 12 -5.63 -14.20 0.54
C ASN A 12 -5.36 -14.71 -0.89
N ASN A 13 -6.18 -14.31 -1.86
CA ASN A 13 -5.94 -14.68 -3.26
C ASN A 13 -4.66 -14.07 -3.81
N ALA A 14 -4.38 -12.80 -3.48
CA ALA A 14 -3.13 -12.14 -3.88
C ALA A 14 -1.91 -12.79 -3.21
N ASP A 15 -2.05 -13.15 -1.93
CA ASP A 15 -1.00 -13.81 -1.15
C ASP A 15 -0.66 -15.18 -1.74
N GLN A 16 -1.67 -16.03 -1.98
CA GLN A 16 -1.48 -17.36 -2.59
C GLN A 16 -0.86 -17.27 -3.99
N PHE A 17 -1.32 -16.31 -4.80
CA PHE A 17 -0.75 -16.11 -6.13
C PHE A 17 0.73 -15.72 -6.06
N LYS A 18 1.09 -14.77 -5.20
CA LYS A 18 2.47 -14.31 -5.05
C LYS A 18 3.36 -15.36 -4.40
N GLU A 19 2.87 -16.07 -3.39
CA GLU A 19 3.58 -17.13 -2.67
C GLU A 19 4.04 -18.25 -3.62
N ALA A 20 3.20 -18.61 -4.60
CA ALA A 20 3.49 -19.65 -5.58
C ALA A 20 4.80 -19.44 -6.37
N PHE A 21 5.31 -18.20 -6.45
CA PHE A 21 6.60 -17.89 -7.09
C PHE A 21 7.79 -18.03 -6.14
N GLY A 22 7.59 -18.03 -4.84
CA GLY A 22 8.64 -18.01 -3.81
C GLY A 22 8.75 -19.28 -2.98
N GLU A 23 7.94 -20.30 -3.23
CA GLU A 23 7.98 -21.58 -2.53
C GLU A 23 9.26 -22.37 -2.82
N ALA A 24 9.62 -23.33 -1.95
CA ALA A 24 10.78 -24.20 -2.13
C ALA A 24 10.69 -25.05 -3.42
N ALA A 25 9.47 -25.40 -3.84
CA ALA A 25 9.17 -26.01 -5.14
C ALA A 25 8.17 -25.12 -5.88
N PRO A 26 8.63 -23.97 -6.42
CA PRO A 26 7.74 -22.95 -6.95
C PRO A 26 6.99 -23.45 -8.17
N THR A 27 5.73 -23.02 -8.31
CA THR A 27 4.98 -23.17 -9.56
C THR A 27 5.72 -22.46 -10.68
N ARG A 28 6.05 -23.19 -11.75
CA ARG A 28 6.74 -22.61 -12.90
C ARG A 28 5.76 -21.84 -13.75
N MET A 29 5.84 -20.52 -13.69
CA MET A 29 5.05 -19.62 -14.52
C MET A 29 5.95 -18.93 -15.53
N TYR A 30 5.44 -18.80 -16.73
CA TYR A 30 6.09 -18.09 -17.83
C TYR A 30 5.16 -17.01 -18.32
N MET A 31 5.67 -15.79 -18.44
CA MET A 31 4.97 -14.74 -19.18
C MET A 31 5.22 -14.96 -20.66
N PHE A 32 4.19 -14.95 -21.47
CA PHE A 32 4.32 -15.00 -22.92
C PHE A 32 3.83 -13.71 -23.58
N ILE A 33 4.41 -13.41 -24.73
CA ILE A 33 3.98 -12.37 -25.64
C ILE A 33 3.75 -12.98 -27.01
N GLY A 34 2.80 -12.40 -27.75
CA GLY A 34 2.47 -12.86 -29.11
C GLY A 34 1.38 -12.03 -29.77
N GLY A 35 0.78 -12.57 -30.84
CA GLY A 35 -0.29 -11.90 -31.54
C GLY A 35 0.16 -10.64 -32.26
N VAL A 36 1.16 -10.77 -33.15
CA VAL A 36 1.71 -9.63 -33.93
C VAL A 36 0.75 -9.12 -35.02
N LYS A 37 -0.24 -9.94 -35.43
CA LYS A 37 -1.23 -9.52 -36.42
C LYS A 37 -2.09 -8.38 -35.89
N ALA A 38 -2.13 -7.28 -36.60
CA ALA A 38 -2.95 -6.12 -36.25
C ALA A 38 -4.43 -6.49 -36.18
N TRP A 39 -5.13 -5.89 -35.20
CA TRP A 39 -6.59 -5.95 -35.17
C TRP A 39 -7.17 -5.10 -36.30
N THR A 40 -8.44 -5.28 -36.58
CA THR A 40 -9.14 -4.42 -37.58
C THR A 40 -9.07 -2.95 -37.18
N ASN A 41 -9.05 -2.66 -35.89
CA ASN A 41 -8.84 -1.34 -35.32
C ASN A 41 -8.12 -1.47 -33.98
N ASP A 42 -6.84 -1.11 -33.93
CA ASP A 42 -6.02 -1.18 -32.72
C ASP A 42 -6.44 -0.19 -31.62
N ALA A 43 -7.12 0.89 -31.99
CA ALA A 43 -7.72 1.82 -31.01
C ALA A 43 -9.01 1.26 -30.37
N SER A 44 -9.54 0.16 -30.89
CA SER A 44 -10.76 -0.50 -30.39
C SER A 44 -10.54 -2.02 -30.34
N PRO A 45 -9.73 -2.51 -29.38
CA PRO A 45 -9.38 -3.92 -29.30
C PRO A 45 -10.62 -4.78 -29.04
N PRO A 46 -10.62 -6.05 -29.49
CA PRO A 46 -11.71 -6.99 -29.20
C PRO A 46 -11.94 -7.12 -27.69
N THR A 47 -13.18 -7.15 -27.26
CA THR A 47 -13.53 -7.38 -25.85
C THR A 47 -13.04 -8.77 -25.43
N PRO A 48 -12.29 -8.87 -24.30
CA PRO A 48 -11.91 -10.16 -23.73
C PRO A 48 -13.14 -11.02 -23.44
N ASN A 49 -13.04 -12.33 -23.67
CA ASN A 49 -14.09 -13.28 -23.37
C ASN A 49 -13.56 -14.54 -22.71
N ASP A 50 -14.45 -15.29 -22.05
CA ASP A 50 -14.17 -16.53 -21.33
C ASP A 50 -14.36 -17.79 -22.18
N ALA A 51 -14.43 -17.67 -23.51
CA ALA A 51 -14.62 -18.79 -24.43
C ALA A 51 -13.35 -19.67 -24.42
N VAL A 52 -13.35 -20.67 -23.58
CA VAL A 52 -12.17 -21.44 -23.16
C VAL A 52 -11.55 -22.24 -24.31
N ALA A 53 -12.34 -22.98 -25.06
CA ALA A 53 -11.78 -23.97 -26.01
C ALA A 53 -11.05 -23.33 -27.20
N ASN A 54 -11.73 -22.47 -27.94
CA ASN A 54 -11.14 -21.88 -29.16
C ASN A 54 -10.08 -20.81 -28.83
N THR A 55 -10.26 -20.10 -27.73
CA THR A 55 -9.35 -19.03 -27.31
C THR A 55 -8.00 -19.59 -26.87
N VAL A 56 -7.98 -20.72 -26.14
CA VAL A 56 -6.73 -21.35 -25.67
C VAL A 56 -5.85 -21.77 -26.87
N TYR A 57 -6.41 -22.44 -27.88
CA TYR A 57 -5.65 -22.83 -29.06
C TYR A 57 -5.14 -21.63 -29.87
N ALA A 58 -5.92 -20.55 -29.95
CA ALA A 58 -5.50 -19.34 -30.60
C ALA A 58 -4.33 -18.65 -29.84
N HIS A 59 -4.33 -18.69 -28.51
CA HIS A 59 -3.23 -18.16 -27.71
C HIS A 59 -1.95 -19.00 -27.89
N TRP A 60 -2.06 -20.32 -27.88
CA TRP A 60 -0.92 -21.21 -28.15
C TRP A 60 -0.32 -20.94 -29.54
N ARG A 61 -1.13 -20.90 -30.56
CA ARG A 61 -0.71 -20.66 -31.94
C ARG A 61 -0.01 -19.32 -32.13
N ASP A 62 -0.50 -18.28 -31.44
CA ASP A 62 -0.02 -16.91 -31.63
C ASP A 62 1.10 -16.54 -30.64
N MET A 63 1.53 -17.47 -29.78
CA MET A 63 2.61 -17.26 -28.82
C MET A 63 3.96 -17.17 -29.56
N LEU A 64 4.70 -16.07 -29.32
CA LEU A 64 5.97 -15.84 -29.98
C LEU A 64 7.17 -16.05 -29.07
N SER A 65 7.10 -15.59 -27.85
CA SER A 65 8.15 -15.71 -26.87
C SER A 65 7.60 -15.91 -25.46
N CYS A 66 8.31 -16.70 -24.66
CA CYS A 66 8.02 -16.93 -23.26
C CYS A 66 9.26 -16.65 -22.40
N LYS A 67 9.03 -16.03 -21.25
CA LYS A 67 10.08 -15.85 -20.24
C LYS A 67 9.58 -16.36 -18.89
N LYS A 68 10.43 -17.14 -18.19
CA LYS A 68 10.14 -17.59 -16.83
C LYS A 68 9.99 -16.38 -15.92
N VAL A 69 8.93 -16.40 -15.11
CA VAL A 69 8.68 -15.38 -14.09
C VAL A 69 9.38 -15.82 -12.80
N GLU A 70 10.27 -14.99 -12.32
CA GLU A 70 10.95 -15.20 -11.04
C GLU A 70 10.21 -14.47 -9.90
N ALA A 71 10.43 -14.85 -8.65
CA ALA A 71 9.80 -14.21 -7.50
C ALA A 71 10.06 -12.69 -7.43
N SER A 72 11.24 -12.26 -7.91
CA SER A 72 11.61 -10.84 -8.01
C SER A 72 10.87 -10.07 -9.11
N ASP A 73 10.14 -10.76 -9.99
CA ASP A 73 9.32 -10.14 -11.05
C ASP A 73 7.88 -9.87 -10.60
N VAL A 74 7.57 -10.21 -9.34
CA VAL A 74 6.20 -10.16 -8.80
C VAL A 74 6.14 -9.28 -7.55
N SER A 75 5.26 -8.30 -7.55
CA SER A 75 5.06 -7.40 -6.40
C SER A 75 3.58 -7.17 -6.13
N TYR A 76 3.22 -7.03 -4.84
CA TYR A 76 1.94 -6.39 -4.51
C TYR A 76 1.97 -4.93 -4.96
N VAL A 77 0.83 -4.47 -5.42
CA VAL A 77 0.63 -3.07 -5.79
C VAL A 77 -0.69 -2.54 -5.26
N ILE A 78 -0.70 -1.25 -4.97
CA ILE A 78 -1.90 -0.50 -4.59
C ILE A 78 -2.14 0.63 -5.59
N PRO A 79 -3.36 1.14 -5.74
CA PRO A 79 -3.62 2.28 -6.59
C PRO A 79 -2.71 3.47 -6.26
N ARG A 80 -2.19 4.13 -7.28
CA ARG A 80 -1.33 5.29 -7.07
C ARG A 80 -2.15 6.51 -6.69
N VAL A 81 -1.92 7.03 -5.49
CA VAL A 81 -2.47 8.29 -5.01
C VAL A 81 -1.30 9.22 -4.70
N ASN A 82 -1.12 10.24 -5.51
CA ASN A 82 -0.15 11.29 -5.21
C ASN A 82 -0.78 12.31 -4.26
N TRP A 83 -0.02 12.76 -3.26
CA TRP A 83 -0.49 13.85 -2.42
C TRP A 83 -0.67 15.13 -3.24
N THR A 84 -1.80 15.80 -3.05
CA THR A 84 -2.09 17.09 -3.67
C THR A 84 -2.73 18.02 -2.66
N SER A 85 -2.28 19.28 -2.65
CA SER A 85 -2.86 20.32 -1.78
C SER A 85 -4.32 20.58 -2.12
N GLY A 86 -5.15 20.77 -1.11
CA GLY A 86 -6.59 20.99 -1.28
C GLY A 86 -7.41 19.72 -1.44
N THR A 87 -6.81 18.54 -1.20
CA THR A 87 -7.52 17.26 -1.25
C THR A 87 -8.01 16.86 0.15
N LEU A 88 -9.23 16.33 0.22
CA LEU A 88 -9.73 15.64 1.40
C LEU A 88 -9.27 14.18 1.38
N TYR A 89 -8.48 13.78 2.36
CA TYR A 89 -8.12 12.38 2.58
C TYR A 89 -9.02 11.78 3.64
N THR A 90 -9.54 10.59 3.37
CA THR A 90 -10.34 9.84 4.34
C THR A 90 -9.43 9.36 5.47
N GLU A 91 -9.85 9.51 6.70
CA GLU A 91 -9.13 8.93 7.83
C GLU A 91 -9.30 7.41 7.87
N TYR A 92 -8.26 6.73 8.31
CA TYR A 92 -8.31 5.29 8.52
C TYR A 92 -9.30 4.94 9.63
N SER A 93 -10.17 3.98 9.37
CA SER A 93 -11.02 3.35 10.38
C SER A 93 -11.20 1.89 10.02
N ASP A 94 -10.97 1.00 10.98
CA ASP A 94 -11.16 -0.44 10.81
C ASP A 94 -12.64 -0.83 10.67
N THR A 95 -13.55 0.03 11.12
CA THR A 95 -15.00 -0.15 10.97
C THR A 95 -15.55 0.35 9.65
N ASN A 96 -14.75 1.07 8.84
CA ASN A 96 -15.17 1.57 7.55
C ASN A 96 -15.10 0.48 6.47
N SER A 97 -16.25 -0.09 6.12
CA SER A 97 -16.37 -1.15 5.10
C SER A 97 -16.00 -0.71 3.68
N THR A 98 -15.94 0.60 3.43
CA THR A 98 -15.59 1.19 2.13
C THR A 98 -14.20 1.82 2.10
N LEU A 99 -13.38 1.63 3.13
CA LEU A 99 -12.07 2.26 3.27
C LEU A 99 -11.20 2.13 2.02
N PHE A 100 -11.07 0.94 1.48
CA PHE A 100 -10.23 0.66 0.31
C PHE A 100 -10.80 1.18 -1.02
N SER A 101 -11.99 1.75 -1.01
CA SER A 101 -12.56 2.48 -2.15
C SER A 101 -12.36 3.99 -2.02
N ASN A 102 -11.79 4.45 -0.91
CA ASN A 102 -11.56 5.86 -0.60
C ASN A 102 -10.06 6.20 -0.68
N THR A 103 -9.78 7.49 -0.77
CA THR A 103 -8.42 8.04 -0.75
C THR A 103 -7.99 8.28 0.71
N PHE A 104 -7.32 7.30 1.33
CA PHE A 104 -6.93 7.35 2.75
C PHE A 104 -5.40 7.25 2.97
N TYR A 105 -4.63 7.25 1.90
CA TYR A 105 -3.17 7.32 1.89
C TYR A 105 -2.70 8.17 0.72
N ALA A 106 -1.45 8.59 0.76
CA ALA A 106 -0.85 9.33 -0.33
C ALA A 106 0.66 9.08 -0.42
N MET A 107 1.18 9.13 -1.64
CA MET A 107 2.61 9.16 -1.94
C MET A 107 3.04 10.59 -2.23
N VAL A 108 4.14 11.03 -1.66
CA VAL A 108 4.75 12.34 -1.93
C VAL A 108 5.90 12.24 -2.94
N SER A 109 6.48 13.36 -3.34
CA SER A 109 7.47 13.46 -4.43
C SER A 109 8.75 12.66 -4.21
N ASP A 110 9.15 12.41 -2.97
CA ASP A 110 10.31 11.60 -2.58
C ASP A 110 9.97 10.12 -2.37
N TYR A 111 8.83 9.69 -2.90
CA TYR A 111 8.33 8.31 -2.85
C TYR A 111 8.00 7.78 -1.45
N HIS A 112 7.85 8.66 -0.46
CA HIS A 112 7.31 8.27 0.85
C HIS A 112 5.80 8.09 0.77
N VAL A 113 5.31 7.03 1.38
CA VAL A 113 3.87 6.71 1.44
C VAL A 113 3.39 6.91 2.88
N TYR A 114 2.34 7.71 3.02
CA TYR A 114 1.72 8.04 4.30
C TYR A 114 0.26 7.62 4.33
N LYS A 115 -0.17 7.05 5.44
CA LYS A 115 -1.57 6.73 5.73
C LYS A 115 -2.18 7.84 6.57
N CYS A 116 -3.34 8.34 6.17
CA CYS A 116 -4.10 9.35 6.92
C CYS A 116 -4.76 8.68 8.13
N LEU A 117 -4.43 9.14 9.32
CA LEU A 117 -5.04 8.69 10.57
C LEU A 117 -6.09 9.65 11.09
N PHE A 118 -5.98 10.94 10.75
CA PHE A 118 -6.94 11.97 11.13
C PHE A 118 -6.92 13.10 10.10
N ASN A 119 -8.08 13.54 9.67
CA ASN A 119 -8.24 14.52 8.59
C ASN A 119 -8.74 15.90 9.09
N ASN A 120 -8.50 16.19 10.36
CA ASN A 120 -8.93 17.45 10.99
C ASN A 120 -10.43 17.73 10.79
N ASN A 121 -11.26 16.74 11.14
CA ASN A 121 -12.74 16.82 11.05
C ASN A 121 -13.26 17.18 9.65
N GLY A 122 -12.68 16.55 8.61
CA GLY A 122 -13.09 16.77 7.22
C GLY A 122 -12.46 18.01 6.59
N GLY A 123 -11.40 18.56 7.16
CA GLY A 123 -10.61 19.65 6.57
C GLY A 123 -9.86 19.19 5.32
N LEU A 124 -9.51 20.13 4.43
CA LEU A 124 -8.68 19.84 3.27
C LEU A 124 -7.19 19.81 3.67
N SER A 125 -6.44 18.83 3.17
CA SER A 125 -5.00 18.79 3.39
C SER A 125 -4.30 19.84 2.55
N THR A 126 -3.54 20.73 3.20
CA THR A 126 -2.79 21.83 2.56
C THR A 126 -1.31 21.79 2.88
N SER A 127 -0.90 20.96 3.83
CA SER A 127 0.49 20.78 4.24
C SER A 127 0.98 19.37 3.92
N THR A 128 1.99 19.25 3.06
CA THR A 128 2.57 17.96 2.66
C THR A 128 3.17 17.23 3.88
N PRO A 129 2.79 15.97 4.15
CA PRO A 129 3.49 15.19 5.16
C PRO A 129 4.93 14.93 4.77
N SER A 130 5.84 14.94 5.76
CA SER A 130 7.27 14.76 5.54
C SER A 130 7.94 14.02 6.69
N GLY A 131 9.11 13.44 6.41
CA GLY A 131 9.88 12.65 7.39
C GLY A 131 9.46 11.17 7.44
N THR A 132 10.27 10.38 8.11
CA THR A 132 10.16 8.91 8.16
C THR A 132 10.06 8.38 9.59
N SER A 133 9.52 9.22 10.51
CA SER A 133 9.34 8.84 11.91
C SER A 133 8.39 7.64 12.06
N SER A 134 8.70 6.76 13.00
CA SER A 134 7.77 5.72 13.44
C SER A 134 6.60 6.25 14.27
N SER A 135 6.69 7.50 14.77
CA SER A 135 5.61 8.18 15.46
C SER A 135 4.65 8.86 14.47
N ILE A 136 3.48 9.26 14.95
CA ILE A 136 2.51 10.03 14.17
C ILE A 136 3.12 11.39 13.79
N ILE A 137 2.92 11.79 12.55
CA ILE A 137 3.36 13.07 11.99
C ILE A 137 2.13 13.99 11.93
N THR A 138 2.18 15.10 12.65
CA THR A 138 1.13 16.12 12.58
C THR A 138 1.59 17.24 11.66
N THR A 139 0.79 17.56 10.65
CA THR A 139 1.04 18.65 9.69
C THR A 139 0.36 19.94 10.14
N ALA A 140 0.79 21.09 9.59
CA ALA A 140 0.30 22.41 10.00
C ALA A 140 -1.20 22.62 9.75
N ASP A 141 -1.79 21.85 8.84
CA ASP A 141 -3.22 21.82 8.54
C ASP A 141 -4.05 20.97 9.53
N GLY A 142 -3.40 20.41 10.57
CA GLY A 142 -4.06 19.60 11.59
C GLY A 142 -4.24 18.12 11.23
N TYR A 143 -3.84 17.72 10.03
CA TYR A 143 -3.83 16.31 9.66
C TYR A 143 -2.82 15.52 10.49
N LYS A 144 -3.13 14.23 10.73
CA LYS A 144 -2.21 13.29 11.37
C LYS A 144 -1.95 12.13 10.43
N TRP A 145 -0.68 11.92 10.12
CA TRP A 145 -0.22 10.93 9.16
C TRP A 145 0.67 9.89 9.83
N LYS A 146 0.58 8.65 9.35
CA LYS A 146 1.54 7.58 9.66
C LYS A 146 2.42 7.36 8.43
N TYR A 147 3.73 7.53 8.58
CA TYR A 147 4.66 7.05 7.57
C TYR A 147 4.59 5.53 7.51
N MET A 148 4.44 4.98 6.31
CA MET A 148 4.31 3.54 6.08
C MET A 148 5.60 2.95 5.52
N TYR A 149 6.07 3.48 4.41
CA TYR A 149 7.29 3.02 3.73
C TYR A 149 7.75 4.03 2.67
N THR A 150 8.95 3.79 2.15
CA THR A 150 9.47 4.48 0.96
C THR A 150 9.57 3.47 -0.17
N VAL A 151 9.05 3.81 -1.36
CA VAL A 151 9.24 2.99 -2.56
C VAL A 151 10.71 3.05 -2.93
N SER A 152 11.40 1.90 -2.94
CA SER A 152 12.84 1.85 -3.26
C SER A 152 13.09 2.23 -4.73
N ALA A 153 14.29 2.73 -5.03
CA ALA A 153 14.64 3.10 -6.41
C ALA A 153 14.48 1.92 -7.39
N ALA A 154 14.79 0.71 -6.96
CA ALA A 154 14.61 -0.50 -7.76
C ALA A 154 13.11 -0.78 -8.02
N ASP A 155 12.27 -0.63 -6.99
CA ASP A 155 10.82 -0.82 -7.12
C ASP A 155 10.17 0.30 -7.95
N VAL A 156 10.69 1.54 -7.86
CA VAL A 156 10.25 2.65 -8.72
C VAL A 156 10.47 2.32 -10.20
N LEU A 157 11.64 1.82 -10.54
CA LEU A 157 11.98 1.48 -11.92
C LEU A 157 11.18 0.27 -12.46
N LYS A 158 10.78 -0.64 -11.57
CA LYS A 158 10.18 -1.91 -11.97
C LYS A 158 8.65 -1.91 -11.87
N TYR A 159 8.08 -1.31 -10.82
CA TYR A 159 6.66 -1.48 -10.49
C TYR A 159 5.86 -0.18 -10.33
N ASN A 160 6.53 0.99 -10.29
CA ASN A 160 5.82 2.26 -10.17
C ASN A 160 5.30 2.72 -11.53
N THR A 161 4.00 2.78 -11.67
CA THR A 161 3.32 3.20 -12.89
C THR A 161 2.47 4.46 -12.66
N ALA A 162 1.81 4.94 -13.70
CA ALA A 162 0.84 6.03 -13.56
C ALA A 162 -0.37 5.64 -12.68
N SER A 163 -0.71 4.35 -12.62
CA SER A 163 -1.92 3.85 -11.94
C SER A 163 -1.64 3.10 -10.64
N TYR A 164 -0.42 2.58 -10.45
CA TYR A 164 -0.08 1.71 -9.31
C TYR A 164 1.28 2.05 -8.73
N ILE A 165 1.42 1.83 -7.42
CA ILE A 165 2.68 1.85 -6.69
C ILE A 165 2.91 0.50 -5.99
N PRO A 166 4.16 0.01 -5.94
CA PRO A 166 4.46 -1.23 -5.22
C PRO A 166 4.33 -1.05 -3.72
N VAL A 167 3.89 -2.11 -3.05
CA VAL A 167 3.80 -2.19 -1.59
C VAL A 167 4.36 -3.52 -1.11
N LYS A 168 5.07 -3.51 0.01
CA LYS A 168 5.60 -4.73 0.63
C LYS A 168 5.55 -4.64 2.15
N THR A 169 5.43 -5.77 2.79
CA THR A 169 5.69 -5.96 4.22
C THR A 169 7.02 -6.69 4.37
N LEU A 170 7.90 -6.19 5.22
CA LEU A 170 9.23 -6.76 5.40
C LEU A 170 9.16 -7.97 6.34
N SER A 171 9.81 -9.06 5.95
CA SER A 171 9.94 -10.28 6.76
C SER A 171 11.18 -10.26 7.66
N ALA A 172 12.15 -9.40 7.37
CA ALA A 172 13.40 -9.25 8.11
C ALA A 172 13.89 -7.80 8.09
N ASN A 173 14.80 -7.49 9.00
CA ASN A 173 15.44 -6.18 9.07
C ASN A 173 16.32 -5.93 7.83
N ASP A 174 15.94 -4.96 7.02
CA ASP A 174 16.69 -4.50 5.85
C ASP A 174 17.38 -3.14 6.10
N GLY A 175 17.35 -2.63 7.34
CA GLY A 175 17.90 -1.33 7.72
C GLY A 175 17.04 -0.13 7.34
N SER A 176 15.87 -0.33 6.74
CA SER A 176 14.99 0.75 6.31
C SER A 176 14.16 1.33 7.45
N ASN A 177 13.67 2.57 7.25
CA ASN A 177 12.71 3.19 8.17
C ASN A 177 11.39 2.42 8.22
N GLN A 178 11.00 1.70 7.16
CA GLN A 178 9.85 0.81 7.16
C GLN A 178 9.96 -0.26 8.24
N TRP A 179 11.15 -0.90 8.38
CA TRP A 179 11.36 -1.87 9.45
C TRP A 179 11.15 -1.27 10.84
N SER A 180 11.69 -0.06 11.06
CA SER A 180 11.50 0.66 12.33
C SER A 180 10.02 0.92 12.63
N VAL A 181 9.24 1.30 11.61
CA VAL A 181 7.78 1.49 11.72
C VAL A 181 7.09 0.17 12.05
N GLN A 182 7.45 -0.93 11.37
CA GLN A 182 6.88 -2.25 11.64
C GLN A 182 7.16 -2.74 13.08
N GLN A 183 8.34 -2.42 13.62
CA GLN A 183 8.70 -2.80 14.99
C GLN A 183 8.04 -1.90 16.05
N ALA A 184 7.76 -0.65 15.73
CA ALA A 184 7.09 0.30 16.60
C ALA A 184 5.56 0.16 16.62
N ALA A 185 5.00 -0.67 15.76
CA ALA A 185 3.55 -0.88 15.68
C ALA A 185 3.03 -1.62 16.93
N VAL A 186 1.96 -1.11 17.50
CA VAL A 186 1.33 -1.67 18.72
C VAL A 186 -0.06 -2.17 18.39
N ASN A 187 -0.32 -3.45 18.65
CA ASN A 187 -1.61 -4.08 18.42
C ASN A 187 -2.73 -3.36 19.18
N GLY A 188 -3.79 -2.97 18.47
CA GLY A 188 -4.95 -2.34 19.09
C GLY A 188 -4.60 -1.10 19.93
N SER A 189 -3.60 -0.30 19.52
CA SER A 189 -3.30 0.97 20.17
C SER A 189 -4.41 1.99 19.93
N ILE A 190 -4.60 2.92 20.88
CA ILE A 190 -5.41 4.12 20.68
C ILE A 190 -4.46 5.27 20.40
N ASP A 191 -4.31 5.59 19.13
CA ASP A 191 -3.34 6.61 18.69
C ASP A 191 -3.94 8.01 18.66
N ILE A 192 -5.26 8.10 18.50
CA ILE A 192 -5.99 9.38 18.36
C ILE A 192 -7.27 9.31 19.17
N VAL A 193 -7.56 10.40 19.86
CA VAL A 193 -8.88 10.68 20.45
C VAL A 193 -9.36 11.99 19.87
N ASP A 194 -10.46 11.94 19.12
CA ASP A 194 -11.07 13.11 18.51
C ASP A 194 -12.25 13.60 19.34
N VAL A 195 -12.31 14.92 19.57
CA VAL A 195 -13.41 15.57 20.32
C VAL A 195 -14.49 15.96 19.33
N THR A 196 -15.58 15.23 19.32
CA THR A 196 -16.74 15.50 18.44
C THR A 196 -17.69 16.57 18.98
N ALA A 197 -17.72 16.76 20.31
CA ALA A 197 -18.37 17.88 20.95
C ALA A 197 -17.63 18.27 22.23
N GLY A 198 -17.32 19.55 22.39
CA GLY A 198 -16.50 20.05 23.51
C GLY A 198 -17.23 20.19 24.85
N GLY A 199 -18.54 19.95 24.89
CA GLY A 199 -19.36 20.10 26.10
C GLY A 199 -19.48 21.55 26.58
N SER A 200 -19.79 21.72 27.83
CA SER A 200 -19.96 23.06 28.43
C SER A 200 -19.67 23.07 29.93
N THR A 201 -19.40 24.23 30.46
CA THR A 201 -19.25 24.50 31.92
C THR A 201 -18.09 23.81 32.61
N TYR A 202 -17.04 23.40 31.86
CA TYR A 202 -15.82 22.85 32.42
C TYR A 202 -14.97 23.95 33.07
N ASN A 203 -15.11 24.14 34.39
CA ASN A 203 -14.41 25.15 35.16
C ASN A 203 -13.23 24.57 35.98
N ASN A 204 -13.10 23.26 36.00
CA ASN A 204 -12.11 22.51 36.79
C ASN A 204 -10.81 22.31 36.06
N TYR A 205 -10.29 23.38 35.44
CA TYR A 205 -8.99 23.38 34.78
C TYR A 205 -8.13 24.56 35.19
N HIS A 206 -6.83 24.39 35.12
CA HIS A 206 -5.84 25.44 35.32
C HIS A 206 -4.49 25.05 34.71
N THR A 207 -3.77 26.02 34.19
CA THR A 207 -2.41 25.84 33.69
C THR A 207 -1.47 26.84 34.34
N GLY A 208 -0.23 26.47 34.57
CA GLY A 208 0.77 27.38 35.18
C GLY A 208 2.07 26.69 35.50
N THR A 209 2.92 27.41 36.23
CA THR A 209 4.13 26.85 36.85
C THR A 209 3.88 26.67 38.33
N LEU A 210 4.37 25.57 38.91
CA LEU A 210 4.18 25.29 40.34
C LEU A 210 4.74 26.42 41.18
N ALA A 211 3.95 26.90 42.19
CA ALA A 211 4.38 27.90 43.14
C ALA A 211 5.29 27.30 44.20
N ALA A 212 5.03 26.05 44.61
CA ALA A 212 5.87 25.26 45.53
C ALA A 212 5.55 23.77 45.36
N VAL A 213 6.49 22.96 45.81
CA VAL A 213 6.32 21.50 45.95
C VAL A 213 6.33 21.17 47.42
N GLY A 214 5.25 20.56 47.90
CA GLY A 214 5.12 20.17 49.33
C GLY A 214 5.91 18.89 49.60
N ASN A 215 5.42 17.81 49.05
CA ASN A 215 6.07 16.50 49.09
C ASN A 215 5.72 15.75 47.78
N THR A 216 6.04 14.47 47.67
CA THR A 216 5.78 13.69 46.45
C THR A 216 4.29 13.51 46.10
N THR A 217 3.40 13.79 47.06
CA THR A 217 1.94 13.67 46.86
C THR A 217 1.19 14.98 46.96
N THR A 218 1.86 16.11 47.23
CA THR A 218 1.22 17.43 47.29
C THR A 218 1.97 18.44 46.44
N VAL A 219 1.24 19.28 45.71
CA VAL A 219 1.77 20.36 44.89
C VAL A 219 0.98 21.66 45.14
N THR A 220 1.69 22.80 45.12
CA THR A 220 1.05 24.10 45.18
C THR A 220 0.93 24.68 43.79
N LEU A 221 -0.30 24.84 43.35
CA LEU A 221 -0.60 25.42 42.04
C LEU A 221 -0.27 26.92 42.00
N ALA A 222 -0.14 27.48 40.81
CA ALA A 222 0.12 28.91 40.61
C ALA A 222 -0.94 29.81 41.26
N SER A 223 -0.57 31.06 41.56
CA SER A 223 -1.47 32.03 42.21
C SER A 223 -2.77 32.32 41.48
N GLY A 224 -2.81 32.09 40.15
CA GLY A 224 -4.02 32.21 39.33
C GLY A 224 -5.01 31.02 39.46
N ALA A 225 -4.64 29.96 40.15
CA ALA A 225 -5.56 28.84 40.40
C ALA A 225 -6.74 29.29 41.29
N SER A 226 -7.86 28.61 41.18
CA SER A 226 -9.08 28.94 41.89
C SER A 226 -8.93 28.99 43.41
N ALA A 227 -9.64 29.90 44.10
CA ALA A 227 -9.73 29.93 45.55
C ALA A 227 -10.87 29.04 46.09
N VAL A 228 -11.60 28.34 45.23
CA VAL A 228 -12.71 27.45 45.64
C VAL A 228 -12.16 26.10 46.03
N ASN A 229 -12.50 25.65 47.23
CA ASN A 229 -12.12 24.30 47.69
C ASN A 229 -12.73 23.23 46.78
N ASP A 230 -12.03 22.14 46.62
CA ASP A 230 -12.46 20.92 45.93
C ASP A 230 -12.74 21.11 44.43
N LEU A 231 -12.52 22.32 43.84
CA LEU A 231 -12.82 22.59 42.43
C LEU A 231 -12.11 21.61 41.49
N TYR A 232 -10.91 21.24 41.80
CA TYR A 232 -10.09 20.37 40.92
C TYR A 232 -10.15 18.88 41.35
N ASN A 233 -10.96 18.51 42.33
CA ASN A 233 -11.12 17.12 42.72
C ASN A 233 -11.62 16.26 41.58
N GLY A 234 -11.01 15.10 41.33
CA GLY A 234 -11.30 14.23 40.22
C GLY A 234 -10.74 14.69 38.88
N SER A 235 -10.06 15.85 38.83
CA SER A 235 -9.33 16.29 37.64
C SER A 235 -7.96 15.63 37.56
N MET A 236 -7.35 15.63 36.37
CA MET A 236 -6.02 15.13 36.13
C MET A 236 -5.00 16.24 36.19
N PHE A 237 -4.02 16.11 37.08
CA PHE A 237 -2.80 16.92 37.08
C PHE A 237 -1.79 16.27 36.14
N TYR A 238 -1.26 17.05 35.22
CA TYR A 238 -0.26 16.61 34.23
C TYR A 238 0.87 17.61 34.14
N THR A 239 2.12 17.15 34.17
CA THR A 239 3.30 18.00 34.03
C THR A 239 3.64 18.21 32.57
N THR A 240 3.57 19.47 32.11
CA THR A 240 3.70 19.86 30.69
C THR A 240 5.11 20.29 30.30
N GLY A 241 5.98 20.56 31.27
CA GLY A 241 7.36 20.98 31.04
C GLY A 241 8.17 21.10 32.32
N GLY A 242 9.46 21.37 32.18
CA GLY A 242 10.39 21.45 33.31
C GLY A 242 10.69 20.09 33.97
N THR A 243 11.10 20.13 35.23
CA THR A 243 11.44 18.92 35.99
C THR A 243 10.21 18.03 36.17
N GLY A 244 10.33 16.74 35.86
CA GLY A 244 9.27 15.77 35.98
C GLY A 244 8.24 15.78 34.84
N LEU A 245 8.57 16.28 33.66
CA LEU A 245 7.73 16.27 32.45
C LEU A 245 7.07 14.91 32.21
N GLY A 246 5.77 14.92 31.85
CA GLY A 246 5.00 13.74 31.42
C GLY A 246 4.36 12.95 32.55
N GLN A 247 4.47 13.37 33.81
CA GLN A 247 3.79 12.71 34.91
C GLN A 247 2.31 13.10 34.95
N GLN A 248 1.45 12.08 35.22
CA GLN A 248 0.01 12.21 35.22
C GLN A 248 -0.55 11.61 36.53
N LYS A 249 -1.27 12.42 37.32
CA LYS A 249 -1.85 12.04 38.62
C LYS A 249 -3.22 12.65 38.81
N GLU A 250 -4.14 11.90 39.39
CA GLU A 250 -5.46 12.45 39.76
C GLU A 250 -5.36 13.32 41.01
N VAL A 251 -6.06 14.45 40.98
CA VAL A 251 -6.25 15.32 42.13
C VAL A 251 -7.37 14.78 43.01
N ILE A 252 -7.07 14.33 44.23
CA ILE A 252 -8.05 13.76 45.17
C ILE A 252 -8.56 14.75 46.20
N ASN A 253 -7.83 15.87 46.41
CA ASN A 253 -8.24 16.92 47.30
C ASN A 253 -7.59 18.26 46.85
N TYR A 254 -8.32 19.34 46.98
CA TYR A 254 -7.83 20.66 46.68
C TYR A 254 -8.26 21.72 47.71
N VAL A 255 -7.29 22.42 48.29
CA VAL A 255 -7.54 23.52 49.24
C VAL A 255 -7.35 24.84 48.52
N GLY A 256 -8.44 25.52 48.18
CA GLY A 256 -8.43 26.74 47.38
C GLY A 256 -7.73 27.93 48.06
N SER A 257 -7.81 28.08 49.38
CA SER A 257 -7.14 29.18 50.10
C SER A 257 -5.61 29.11 50.04
N THR A 258 -5.03 27.93 49.98
CA THR A 258 -3.59 27.67 49.91
C THR A 258 -3.15 27.22 48.51
N ARG A 259 -4.11 26.92 47.63
CA ARG A 259 -3.90 26.35 46.26
C ARG A 259 -3.13 25.03 46.29
N VAL A 260 -3.22 24.28 47.37
CA VAL A 260 -2.55 22.98 47.50
C VAL A 260 -3.46 21.90 46.96
N ALA A 261 -2.96 21.16 45.97
CA ALA A 261 -3.58 19.95 45.45
C ALA A 261 -2.88 18.68 46.01
N THR A 262 -3.68 17.73 46.49
CA THR A 262 -3.23 16.41 46.88
C THR A 262 -3.46 15.43 45.74
N LEU A 263 -2.42 14.70 45.39
CA LEU A 263 -2.43 13.73 44.30
C LEU A 263 -2.72 12.33 44.79
N ALA A 264 -3.43 11.53 44.03
CA ALA A 264 -3.82 10.15 44.37
C ALA A 264 -2.63 9.21 44.60
N SER A 265 -1.48 9.51 44.02
CA SER A 265 -0.23 8.78 44.25
C SER A 265 0.98 9.70 44.05
N ALA A 266 2.11 9.26 44.60
CA ALA A 266 3.36 10.01 44.52
C ALA A 266 3.78 10.20 43.02
N VAL A 267 4.39 11.37 42.74
CA VAL A 267 5.14 11.58 41.51
C VAL A 267 6.43 10.76 41.56
N SER A 268 6.82 10.18 40.45
CA SER A 268 8.02 9.32 40.35
C SER A 268 9.32 10.13 40.34
N THR A 269 9.27 11.33 39.81
CA THR A 269 10.39 12.31 39.75
C THR A 269 10.00 13.52 40.56
N GLY A 270 10.86 13.99 41.47
CA GLY A 270 10.61 15.22 42.22
C GLY A 270 10.32 16.39 41.31
N LEU A 271 9.33 17.18 41.66
CA LEU A 271 8.95 18.39 40.92
C LEU A 271 9.64 19.61 41.58
N ASP A 272 9.77 20.69 40.84
CA ASP A 272 10.36 21.96 41.34
C ASP A 272 9.65 23.20 40.76
N GLY A 273 10.16 24.38 41.05
CA GLY A 273 9.62 25.65 40.59
C GLY A 273 9.77 25.90 39.08
N THR A 274 10.40 24.99 38.33
CA THR A 274 10.46 25.02 36.85
C THR A 274 9.38 24.17 36.20
N THR A 275 8.71 23.32 36.98
CA THR A 275 7.67 22.42 36.49
C THR A 275 6.45 23.19 36.08
N THR A 276 6.12 23.13 34.79
CA THR A 276 4.83 23.62 34.26
C THR A 276 3.82 22.48 34.28
N TYR A 277 2.57 22.85 34.46
CA TYR A 277 1.48 21.87 34.61
C TYR A 277 0.19 22.28 33.93
N SER A 278 -0.65 21.29 33.69
CA SER A 278 -2.08 21.42 33.36
C SER A 278 -2.89 20.58 34.35
N VAL A 279 -3.92 21.18 34.92
CA VAL A 279 -5.02 20.46 35.57
C VAL A 279 -6.21 20.55 34.62
N ALA A 280 -6.80 19.43 34.28
CA ALA A 280 -7.91 19.35 33.32
C ALA A 280 -8.86 18.20 33.69
N PRO A 281 -10.07 18.15 33.12
CA PRO A 281 -10.97 17.02 33.31
C PRO A 281 -10.28 15.69 33.03
N LYS A 282 -10.50 14.69 33.88
CA LYS A 282 -9.93 13.37 33.73
C LYS A 282 -10.54 12.66 32.53
N VAL A 283 -9.69 12.23 31.60
CA VAL A 283 -10.05 11.39 30.46
C VAL A 283 -9.78 9.93 30.81
N VAL A 284 -10.76 9.09 30.61
CA VAL A 284 -10.65 7.63 30.80
C VAL A 284 -11.00 6.93 29.50
N LEU A 285 -10.07 6.15 29.01
CA LEU A 285 -10.26 5.30 27.83
C LEU A 285 -10.68 3.90 28.32
N GLN A 286 -11.99 3.62 28.22
CA GLN A 286 -12.59 2.38 28.68
C GLN A 286 -12.78 1.42 27.52
N GLY A 287 -12.25 0.21 27.63
CA GLY A 287 -12.37 -0.83 26.63
C GLY A 287 -11.87 -2.17 27.11
N ASP A 288 -11.64 -3.06 26.19
CA ASP A 288 -11.11 -4.42 26.43
C ASP A 288 -9.57 -4.49 26.48
N GLY A 289 -8.89 -3.43 26.01
CA GLY A 289 -7.44 -3.30 26.07
C GLY A 289 -6.95 -2.66 27.37
N THR A 290 -5.64 -2.36 27.43
CA THR A 290 -4.99 -1.83 28.65
C THR A 290 -3.98 -0.72 28.34
N GLY A 291 -3.77 0.17 29.32
CA GLY A 291 -2.64 1.09 29.35
C GLY A 291 -2.80 2.38 28.54
N ALA A 292 -3.87 2.59 27.81
CA ALA A 292 -4.09 3.85 27.11
C ALA A 292 -4.44 4.97 28.10
N THR A 293 -3.82 6.15 27.90
CA THR A 293 -4.08 7.35 28.69
C THR A 293 -4.13 8.58 27.79
N ALA A 294 -4.94 9.55 28.15
CA ALA A 294 -5.05 10.81 27.43
C ALA A 294 -5.28 11.97 28.41
N ILE A 295 -4.95 13.17 27.95
CA ILE A 295 -5.21 14.42 28.66
C ILE A 295 -6.09 15.34 27.82
N ALA A 296 -6.98 16.07 28.48
CA ALA A 296 -7.81 17.09 27.83
C ALA A 296 -7.08 18.44 27.78
N THR A 297 -7.24 19.14 26.66
CA THR A 297 -6.88 20.55 26.49
C THR A 297 -8.14 21.39 26.46
N MET A 298 -8.16 22.47 27.23
CA MET A 298 -9.34 23.30 27.41
C MET A 298 -9.33 24.54 26.51
N ASN A 299 -10.49 24.88 25.97
CA ASN A 299 -10.72 26.22 25.46
C ASN A 299 -11.13 27.10 26.65
N THR A 300 -10.21 28.01 27.03
CA THR A 300 -10.36 28.87 28.22
C THR A 300 -11.41 29.99 28.05
N THR A 301 -11.81 30.28 26.83
CA THR A 301 -12.84 31.29 26.54
C THR A 301 -14.25 30.74 26.65
N SER A 302 -14.43 29.51 26.19
CA SER A 302 -15.78 28.87 26.15
C SER A 302 -15.99 27.83 27.28
N ASN A 303 -14.97 27.53 28.06
CA ASN A 303 -14.99 26.48 29.10
C ASN A 303 -15.45 25.12 28.52
N THR A 304 -14.88 24.78 27.36
CA THR A 304 -15.15 23.52 26.65
C THR A 304 -13.86 22.71 26.51
N VAL A 305 -13.98 21.42 26.29
CA VAL A 305 -12.83 20.59 25.89
C VAL A 305 -12.55 20.86 24.40
N TYR A 306 -11.35 21.32 24.11
CA TYR A 306 -10.92 21.65 22.74
C TYR A 306 -10.34 20.46 22.00
N SER A 307 -9.46 19.71 22.67
CA SER A 307 -8.80 18.54 22.10
C SER A 307 -8.38 17.57 23.18
N MET A 308 -8.05 16.34 22.79
CA MET A 308 -7.45 15.35 23.66
C MET A 308 -6.13 14.84 23.06
N THR A 309 -5.11 14.78 23.89
CA THR A 309 -3.80 14.27 23.50
C THR A 309 -3.57 12.93 24.18
N VAL A 310 -3.35 11.88 23.39
CA VAL A 310 -2.97 10.56 23.89
C VAL A 310 -1.56 10.65 24.45
N THR A 311 -1.37 10.26 25.72
CA THR A 311 -0.10 10.28 26.42
C THR A 311 0.54 8.90 26.50
N ALA A 312 -0.27 7.84 26.45
CA ALA A 312 0.16 6.46 26.22
C ALA A 312 -0.89 5.78 25.33
N VAL A 313 -0.42 5.10 24.30
CA VAL A 313 -1.32 4.52 23.28
C VAL A 313 -2.03 3.24 23.76
N GLY A 314 -1.52 2.61 24.83
CA GLY A 314 -2.05 1.31 25.30
C GLY A 314 -1.88 0.21 24.26
N GLN A 315 -2.55 -0.92 24.51
CA GLN A 315 -2.51 -2.08 23.62
C GLN A 315 -3.75 -2.97 23.76
N ASP A 316 -3.96 -3.82 22.77
CA ASP A 316 -4.97 -4.89 22.72
C ASP A 316 -6.43 -4.41 22.80
N TYR A 317 -6.69 -3.16 22.43
CA TYR A 317 -8.06 -2.68 22.29
C TYR A 317 -8.68 -3.20 20.99
N SER A 318 -9.91 -3.72 21.08
CA SER A 318 -10.80 -3.97 19.94
C SER A 318 -12.04 -3.07 20.00
N GLN A 319 -12.31 -2.48 21.15
CA GLN A 319 -13.34 -1.47 21.38
C GLN A 319 -12.90 -0.49 22.48
N ALA A 320 -13.27 0.77 22.33
CA ALA A 320 -12.98 1.79 23.33
C ALA A 320 -14.04 2.88 23.35
N ASN A 321 -14.43 3.29 24.57
CA ASN A 321 -15.23 4.48 24.83
C ASN A 321 -14.39 5.52 25.54
N VAL A 322 -14.62 6.79 25.21
CA VAL A 322 -13.98 7.92 25.87
C VAL A 322 -14.94 8.46 26.93
N VAL A 323 -14.55 8.38 28.19
CA VAL A 323 -15.32 8.91 29.32
C VAL A 323 -14.57 10.08 29.91
N ILE A 324 -15.25 11.19 30.12
CA ILE A 324 -14.68 12.39 30.71
C ILE A 324 -15.40 12.64 32.03
N SER A 325 -14.60 12.62 33.11
CA SER A 325 -15.07 12.92 34.44
C SER A 325 -14.94 14.41 34.70
N ALA A 326 -16.04 15.05 35.04
CA ALA A 326 -16.01 16.46 35.38
C ALA A 326 -17.03 16.79 36.49
N ASN A 327 -16.60 17.59 37.41
CA ASN A 327 -17.42 18.05 38.54
C ASN A 327 -18.44 19.07 38.06
N GLY A 328 -19.69 18.64 37.83
CA GLY A 328 -20.78 19.51 37.39
C GLY A 328 -20.82 19.90 35.93
N SER A 329 -19.97 19.35 35.08
CA SER A 329 -19.91 19.62 33.62
C SER A 329 -20.48 18.45 32.83
N SER A 330 -20.89 18.68 31.59
CA SER A 330 -21.49 17.65 30.76
C SER A 330 -21.38 17.94 29.26
N GLY A 331 -21.69 16.92 28.46
CA GLY A 331 -21.90 17.07 27.02
C GLY A 331 -20.64 16.94 26.17
N VAL A 332 -19.48 16.59 26.73
CA VAL A 332 -18.33 16.19 25.91
C VAL A 332 -18.61 14.85 25.29
N THR A 333 -18.37 14.76 24.00
CA THR A 333 -18.31 13.50 23.26
C THR A 333 -16.99 13.41 22.51
N ALA A 334 -16.42 12.22 22.47
CA ALA A 334 -15.16 11.97 21.77
C ALA A 334 -15.12 10.54 21.25
N THR A 335 -14.39 10.35 20.17
CA THR A 335 -14.14 9.04 19.53
C THR A 335 -12.69 8.65 19.68
N ALA A 336 -12.45 7.43 20.15
CA ALA A 336 -11.12 6.83 20.14
C ALA A 336 -10.93 6.05 18.85
N TYR A 337 -9.84 6.33 18.13
CA TYR A 337 -9.46 5.59 16.92
C TYR A 337 -8.48 4.49 17.31
N ILE A 338 -8.91 3.26 17.05
CA ILE A 338 -8.15 2.06 17.39
C ILE A 338 -7.32 1.64 16.17
N ALA A 339 -6.06 1.32 16.40
CA ALA A 339 -5.17 0.77 15.37
C ALA A 339 -5.65 -0.62 14.92
N PRO A 340 -5.30 -1.05 13.70
CA PRO A 340 -5.60 -2.40 13.23
C PRO A 340 -4.98 -3.44 14.15
N LYS A 341 -5.48 -4.68 14.03
CA LYS A 341 -4.95 -5.83 14.73
C LYS A 341 -3.48 -6.01 14.42
N THR A 342 -2.52 -5.72 14.85
CA THR A 342 -1.06 -5.69 14.65
C THR A 342 -0.46 -4.29 14.77
N GLY A 343 -1.29 -3.25 14.78
CA GLY A 343 -0.85 -1.86 14.91
C GLY A 343 -0.65 -1.16 13.56
N HIS A 344 -0.65 0.16 13.59
CA HIS A 344 -0.41 0.98 12.42
C HIS A 344 1.03 0.84 11.90
N GLY A 345 1.16 0.46 10.63
CA GLY A 345 2.43 0.31 9.93
C GLY A 345 3.08 -1.06 10.04
N LYS A 346 2.46 -2.03 10.73
CA LYS A 346 3.00 -3.39 10.85
C LYS A 346 2.94 -4.15 9.55
N ASP A 347 1.84 -4.05 8.83
CA ASP A 347 1.60 -4.74 7.58
C ASP A 347 1.09 -3.76 6.53
N ALA A 348 2.00 -3.13 5.80
CA ALA A 348 1.67 -2.15 4.79
C ALA A 348 0.81 -2.74 3.65
N VAL A 349 1.01 -4.03 3.31
CA VAL A 349 0.22 -4.72 2.27
C VAL A 349 -1.24 -4.81 2.70
N ALA A 350 -1.50 -5.35 3.89
CA ALA A 350 -2.87 -5.48 4.39
C ALA A 350 -3.51 -4.13 4.72
N GLU A 351 -2.77 -3.21 5.32
CA GLU A 351 -3.28 -1.91 5.76
C GLU A 351 -3.62 -0.95 4.61
N LEU A 352 -2.93 -1.06 3.46
CA LEU A 352 -3.13 -0.19 2.30
C LEU A 352 -3.91 -0.85 1.17
N GLY A 353 -4.35 -2.10 1.36
CA GLY A 353 -5.17 -2.81 0.37
C GLY A 353 -4.37 -3.37 -0.81
N GLY A 354 -3.25 -4.05 -0.53
CA GLY A 354 -2.43 -4.74 -1.52
C GLY A 354 -3.11 -5.97 -2.11
N PHE A 355 -4.27 -5.77 -2.74
CA PHE A 355 -5.09 -6.84 -3.34
C PHE A 355 -4.75 -7.13 -4.79
N ASN A 356 -3.88 -6.34 -5.38
CA ASN A 356 -3.43 -6.49 -6.75
C ASN A 356 -1.98 -6.96 -6.75
N VAL A 357 -1.65 -7.80 -7.72
CA VAL A 357 -0.30 -8.28 -7.94
C VAL A 357 0.14 -7.84 -9.34
N MET A 358 1.30 -7.22 -9.42
CA MET A 358 1.92 -6.85 -10.68
C MET A 358 3.03 -7.83 -11.00
N VAL A 359 3.01 -8.34 -12.23
CA VAL A 359 4.09 -9.14 -12.81
C VAL A 359 4.80 -8.26 -13.83
N ASN A 360 6.09 -8.06 -13.68
CA ASN A 360 6.91 -7.28 -14.60
C ASN A 360 8.12 -8.09 -15.07
N CYS A 361 8.01 -8.65 -16.26
CA CYS A 361 9.10 -9.34 -16.95
C CYS A 361 9.62 -8.49 -18.11
N LYS A 362 10.92 -8.31 -18.19
CA LYS A 362 11.58 -7.69 -19.33
C LYS A 362 11.95 -8.78 -20.33
N PHE A 363 11.45 -8.68 -21.54
CA PHE A 363 11.92 -9.48 -22.67
C PHE A 363 13.13 -8.78 -23.29
N ASP A 364 14.23 -9.48 -23.42
CA ASP A 364 15.47 -8.97 -24.00
C ASP A 364 15.87 -9.83 -25.20
N LYS A 365 16.18 -9.19 -26.33
CA LYS A 365 16.62 -9.87 -27.55
C LYS A 365 17.87 -10.72 -27.36
N ASP A 366 18.68 -10.40 -26.34
CA ASP A 366 19.95 -11.05 -26.06
C ASP A 366 19.79 -12.30 -25.14
N GLU A 367 18.59 -12.57 -24.64
CA GLU A 367 18.30 -13.73 -23.77
C GLU A 367 17.96 -15.02 -24.54
N GLY A 368 18.62 -15.27 -25.66
CA GLY A 368 18.48 -16.52 -26.42
C GLY A 368 17.25 -16.60 -27.34
N GLY A 369 16.45 -15.57 -27.40
CA GLY A 369 15.29 -15.45 -28.30
C GLY A 369 15.47 -14.29 -29.28
N LYS A 370 15.31 -14.55 -30.55
CA LYS A 370 15.17 -13.50 -31.54
C LYS A 370 13.68 -13.22 -31.68
N PHE A 371 13.20 -12.17 -31.02
CA PHE A 371 11.87 -11.64 -31.26
C PHE A 371 11.98 -10.22 -31.80
N THR A 372 10.97 -9.84 -32.54
CA THR A 372 10.96 -8.59 -33.27
C THR A 372 10.66 -7.44 -32.30
N THR A 373 11.49 -6.40 -32.32
CA THR A 373 11.31 -5.22 -31.46
C THR A 373 10.43 -4.14 -32.11
N SER A 374 10.10 -4.32 -33.38
CA SER A 374 9.26 -3.40 -34.15
C SER A 374 7.79 -3.78 -34.21
N ASN A 375 7.43 -4.93 -33.65
CA ASN A 375 6.04 -5.41 -33.62
C ASN A 375 5.32 -5.04 -32.33
N ASP A 376 4.04 -4.70 -32.45
CA ASP A 376 3.12 -4.62 -31.34
C ASP A 376 2.63 -6.02 -30.96
N PHE A 377 2.78 -6.37 -29.69
CA PHE A 377 2.29 -7.64 -29.14
C PHE A 377 0.90 -7.43 -28.54
N ARG A 378 -0.10 -8.07 -29.14
CA ARG A 378 -1.50 -7.91 -28.76
C ARG A 378 -2.02 -9.01 -27.83
N LYS A 379 -1.20 -10.04 -27.58
CA LYS A 379 -1.50 -11.13 -26.67
C LYS A 379 -0.39 -11.26 -25.64
N ILE A 380 -0.75 -11.08 -24.38
CA ILE A 380 0.12 -11.22 -23.22
C ILE A 380 -0.60 -12.11 -22.23
N GLY A 381 0.08 -13.09 -21.67
CA GLY A 381 -0.53 -13.97 -20.67
C GLY A 381 0.49 -14.71 -19.85
N LEU A 382 -0.03 -15.48 -18.88
CA LEU A 382 0.76 -16.36 -18.04
C LEU A 382 0.47 -17.82 -18.41
N LEU A 383 1.53 -18.58 -18.59
CA LEU A 383 1.51 -20.02 -18.83
C LEU A 383 2.00 -20.70 -17.56
N ARG A 384 1.17 -21.59 -17.00
CA ARG A 384 1.46 -22.32 -15.76
C ARG A 384 1.95 -23.71 -16.07
N ASP A 385 3.08 -24.13 -15.49
CA ASP A 385 3.65 -25.49 -15.51
C ASP A 385 3.55 -26.16 -16.88
N PRO A 386 4.13 -25.58 -17.96
CA PRO A 386 4.08 -26.23 -19.25
C PRO A 386 4.87 -27.55 -19.19
N LEU A 387 4.16 -28.63 -19.48
CA LEU A 387 4.71 -29.98 -19.41
C LEU A 387 4.68 -30.64 -20.78
N LEU A 388 5.67 -31.47 -21.03
CA LEU A 388 5.64 -32.44 -22.13
C LEU A 388 4.65 -33.57 -21.83
N ALA A 389 4.26 -34.31 -22.83
CA ALA A 389 3.44 -35.52 -22.66
C ALA A 389 4.07 -36.54 -21.67
N SER A 390 5.38 -36.51 -21.50
CA SER A 390 6.12 -37.30 -20.51
C SER A 390 5.97 -36.80 -19.06
N GLY A 391 5.35 -35.64 -18.82
CA GLY A 391 5.25 -34.99 -17.51
C GLY A 391 6.52 -34.19 -17.11
N THR A 392 7.53 -34.11 -17.97
CA THR A 392 8.70 -33.26 -17.74
C THR A 392 8.43 -31.82 -18.16
N ALA A 393 9.17 -30.86 -17.58
CA ALA A 393 9.04 -29.46 -17.93
C ALA A 393 9.31 -29.22 -19.43
N ALA A 394 8.41 -28.48 -20.06
CA ALA A 394 8.61 -28.03 -21.43
C ALA A 394 9.79 -27.06 -21.54
N ASN A 395 10.44 -27.05 -22.68
CA ASN A 395 11.51 -26.11 -23.01
C ASN A 395 11.40 -25.64 -24.46
N GLY A 396 12.13 -24.59 -24.84
CA GLY A 396 12.06 -23.97 -26.16
C GLY A 396 12.51 -24.87 -27.32
N ALA A 397 13.24 -25.94 -27.05
CA ALA A 397 13.63 -26.91 -28.07
C ALA A 397 12.50 -27.89 -28.38
N THR A 398 11.59 -28.09 -27.43
CA THR A 398 10.47 -29.06 -27.53
C THR A 398 9.14 -28.38 -27.89
N TYR A 399 9.01 -27.07 -27.62
CA TYR A 399 7.86 -26.25 -27.98
C TYR A 399 8.33 -25.05 -28.79
N ASP A 400 8.72 -25.31 -30.01
CA ASP A 400 8.98 -24.25 -31.00
C ASP A 400 7.68 -24.03 -31.78
N GLN A 401 7.00 -22.90 -31.52
CA GLN A 401 5.75 -22.54 -32.19
C GLN A 401 5.98 -21.92 -33.58
N THR A 402 7.22 -21.91 -34.04
CA THR A 402 7.54 -21.42 -35.39
C THR A 402 7.43 -22.54 -36.42
N THR A 403 6.92 -22.20 -37.58
CA THR A 403 6.99 -23.06 -38.75
C THR A 403 8.30 -22.81 -39.47
N THR A 404 9.02 -23.87 -39.81
CA THR A 404 10.27 -23.81 -40.55
C THR A 404 10.01 -24.12 -42.04
N PHE A 405 10.37 -23.20 -42.90
CA PHE A 405 10.45 -23.47 -44.33
C PHE A 405 11.90 -23.73 -44.74
N GLY A 406 12.19 -24.92 -45.25
CA GLY A 406 13.40 -25.15 -46.00
C GLY A 406 13.26 -24.53 -47.38
N LEU A 407 14.31 -23.82 -47.81
CA LEU A 407 14.26 -23.02 -49.02
C LEU A 407 15.26 -23.51 -50.06
N ASN A 408 14.90 -23.37 -51.35
CA ASN A 408 15.84 -23.41 -52.46
C ASN A 408 15.60 -22.26 -53.41
N ALA A 409 16.45 -22.09 -54.39
CA ALA A 409 16.39 -21.00 -55.36
C ALA A 409 16.28 -19.61 -54.70
N VAL A 410 16.97 -19.39 -53.57
CA VAL A 410 16.94 -18.12 -52.85
C VAL A 410 17.60 -17.02 -53.63
N SER A 411 16.90 -15.94 -53.83
CA SER A 411 17.36 -14.69 -54.47
C SER A 411 17.13 -13.52 -53.52
N GLY A 412 18.19 -12.80 -53.18
CA GLY A 412 18.15 -11.77 -52.14
C GLY A 412 18.35 -12.33 -50.71
N THR A 413 18.12 -11.50 -49.73
CA THR A 413 18.26 -11.85 -48.31
C THR A 413 16.98 -11.47 -47.60
N PHE A 414 16.29 -12.46 -47.04
CA PHE A 414 15.13 -12.22 -46.18
C PHE A 414 15.56 -11.52 -44.90
N VAL A 415 14.75 -10.60 -44.42
CA VAL A 415 14.98 -9.88 -43.16
C VAL A 415 14.00 -10.34 -42.10
N THR A 416 14.46 -10.33 -40.86
CA THR A 416 13.60 -10.60 -39.72
C THR A 416 12.52 -9.52 -39.62
N ASP A 417 11.33 -9.88 -39.18
CA ASP A 417 10.16 -9.02 -38.98
C ASP A 417 9.38 -8.66 -40.22
N GLU A 418 9.87 -9.05 -41.40
CA GLU A 418 9.07 -8.83 -42.62
C GLU A 418 7.96 -9.88 -42.77
N ARG A 419 6.91 -9.48 -43.40
CA ARG A 419 5.88 -10.37 -43.89
C ARG A 419 6.40 -11.09 -45.13
N VAL A 420 6.18 -12.40 -45.17
CA VAL A 420 6.42 -13.23 -46.39
C VAL A 420 5.08 -13.68 -46.95
N ASP A 421 4.92 -13.56 -48.25
CA ASP A 421 3.71 -13.92 -48.96
C ASP A 421 3.97 -15.09 -49.91
N GLY A 422 3.00 -16.03 -49.98
CA GLY A 422 3.00 -17.14 -50.93
C GLY A 422 2.51 -16.69 -52.30
N GLY A 423 3.24 -17.08 -53.33
CA GLY A 423 2.93 -16.67 -54.70
C GLY A 423 1.72 -17.36 -55.34
N THR A 424 1.33 -18.54 -54.85
CA THR A 424 0.21 -19.32 -55.39
C THR A 424 -0.93 -19.52 -54.42
N THR A 425 -0.64 -19.63 -53.14
CA THR A 425 -1.64 -19.95 -52.11
C THR A 425 -2.28 -18.72 -51.45
N THR A 426 -1.80 -17.53 -51.72
CA THR A 426 -2.17 -16.27 -51.01
C THR A 426 -1.92 -16.32 -49.50
N SER A 427 -1.17 -17.33 -49.05
CA SER A 427 -0.79 -17.49 -47.63
C SER A 427 0.22 -16.43 -47.27
N ASN A 428 0.23 -16.04 -45.99
CA ASN A 428 1.23 -15.12 -45.47
C ASN A 428 1.68 -15.51 -44.06
N ALA A 429 2.88 -15.06 -43.70
CA ALA A 429 3.45 -15.27 -42.36
C ALA A 429 4.47 -14.17 -42.08
N TYR A 430 4.95 -14.10 -40.83
CA TYR A 430 6.01 -13.16 -40.43
C TYR A 430 7.31 -13.91 -40.14
N ILE A 431 8.42 -13.40 -40.62
CA ILE A 431 9.75 -14.01 -40.46
C ILE A 431 10.30 -13.70 -39.07
N VAL A 432 10.58 -14.75 -38.30
CA VAL A 432 11.25 -14.65 -37.00
C VAL A 432 12.75 -14.81 -37.12
N GLN A 433 13.17 -15.68 -38.03
CA GLN A 433 14.58 -15.96 -38.31
C GLN A 433 14.76 -16.31 -39.79
N ALA A 434 15.84 -15.84 -40.39
CA ALA A 434 16.20 -16.15 -41.77
C ALA A 434 17.68 -16.49 -41.88
N ASN A 435 17.99 -17.45 -42.74
CA ASN A 435 19.33 -17.72 -43.25
C ASN A 435 19.28 -18.11 -44.74
N SER A 436 20.39 -18.49 -45.35
CA SER A 436 20.50 -18.79 -46.75
C SER A 436 19.72 -20.02 -47.25
N SER A 437 19.23 -20.87 -46.32
CA SER A 437 18.57 -22.15 -46.67
C SER A 437 17.26 -22.38 -45.98
N GLN A 438 16.88 -21.51 -45.06
CA GLN A 438 15.62 -21.64 -44.31
C GLN A 438 15.15 -20.30 -43.75
N ILE A 439 13.84 -20.18 -43.59
CA ILE A 439 13.21 -19.16 -42.73
C ILE A 439 12.33 -19.85 -41.68
N LYS A 440 12.31 -19.25 -40.51
CA LYS A 440 11.32 -19.58 -39.47
C LYS A 440 10.28 -18.51 -39.44
N VAL A 441 9.01 -18.90 -39.46
CA VAL A 441 7.89 -17.97 -39.53
C VAL A 441 6.88 -18.22 -38.41
N THR A 442 6.16 -17.18 -38.05
CA THR A 442 5.06 -17.22 -37.07
C THR A 442 3.81 -16.51 -37.64
N SER A 443 2.71 -16.60 -36.90
CA SER A 443 1.43 -15.97 -37.28
C SER A 443 1.01 -16.27 -38.72
N GLN A 444 1.18 -17.54 -39.11
CA GLN A 444 0.85 -18.02 -40.44
C GLN A 444 -0.67 -17.93 -40.67
N ASP A 445 -1.04 -17.31 -41.81
CA ASP A 445 -2.40 -17.27 -42.32
C ASP A 445 -2.42 -17.98 -43.68
N GLY A 446 -3.20 -19.06 -43.75
CA GLY A 446 -3.18 -19.99 -44.85
C GLY A 446 -2.07 -21.05 -44.78
N LEU A 447 -2.04 -21.94 -45.75
CA LEU A 447 -1.04 -23.02 -45.85
C LEU A 447 -0.19 -22.77 -47.10
N PHE A 448 1.12 -22.70 -46.88
CA PHE A 448 2.07 -22.62 -47.99
C PHE A 448 2.24 -23.99 -48.65
N ALA A 449 2.30 -24.01 -49.96
CA ALA A 449 2.49 -25.23 -50.74
C ALA A 449 3.97 -25.53 -50.97
N ALA A 450 4.35 -26.81 -50.95
CA ALA A 450 5.69 -27.19 -51.39
C ALA A 450 5.89 -26.82 -52.85
N GLY A 451 7.03 -26.21 -53.15
CA GLY A 451 7.39 -25.76 -54.49
C GLY A 451 6.90 -24.32 -54.85
N GLU A 452 6.05 -23.69 -54.01
CA GLU A 452 5.66 -22.31 -54.29
C GLU A 452 6.78 -21.31 -54.01
N THR A 453 6.76 -20.23 -54.75
CA THR A 453 7.67 -19.10 -54.50
C THR A 453 7.12 -18.24 -53.39
N VAL A 454 7.92 -17.95 -52.38
CA VAL A 454 7.61 -16.97 -51.34
C VAL A 454 8.40 -15.69 -51.55
N THR A 455 7.79 -14.57 -51.19
CA THR A 455 8.37 -13.23 -51.41
C THR A 455 8.31 -12.42 -50.11
N GLY A 456 9.46 -11.89 -49.64
CA GLY A 456 9.52 -10.96 -48.53
C GLY A 456 9.03 -9.56 -48.94
N ASN A 457 8.12 -8.98 -48.18
CA ASN A 457 7.49 -7.71 -48.52
C ASN A 457 8.41 -6.50 -48.40
N THR A 458 9.42 -6.57 -47.56
CA THR A 458 10.36 -5.46 -47.34
C THR A 458 11.65 -5.69 -48.10
N SER A 459 12.20 -6.89 -48.03
CA SER A 459 13.47 -7.25 -48.66
C SER A 459 13.34 -7.48 -50.16
N LEU A 460 12.14 -7.80 -50.63
CA LEU A 460 11.85 -8.29 -51.98
C LEU A 460 12.64 -9.59 -52.31
N ALA A 461 13.17 -10.26 -51.29
CA ALA A 461 13.81 -11.54 -51.47
C ALA A 461 12.79 -12.59 -51.88
N THR A 462 13.20 -13.54 -52.70
CA THR A 462 12.36 -14.65 -53.15
C THR A 462 13.02 -15.98 -52.90
N ALA A 463 12.24 -17.03 -52.69
CA ALA A 463 12.72 -18.40 -52.60
C ALA A 463 11.57 -19.37 -52.87
N ASN A 464 11.89 -20.62 -53.23
CA ASN A 464 10.87 -21.66 -53.31
C ASN A 464 10.86 -22.46 -51.98
N VAL A 465 9.67 -22.75 -51.49
CA VAL A 465 9.47 -23.59 -50.30
C VAL A 465 9.75 -25.04 -50.66
N LEU A 466 10.83 -25.60 -50.14
CA LEU A 466 11.20 -26.98 -50.35
C LEU A 466 10.52 -27.92 -49.31
N THR A 467 10.54 -27.50 -48.04
CA THR A 467 9.94 -28.24 -46.92
C THR A 467 9.18 -27.30 -46.01
N HIS A 468 8.14 -27.84 -45.40
CA HIS A 468 7.31 -27.13 -44.45
C HIS A 468 7.20 -27.96 -43.19
N THR A 469 7.84 -27.56 -42.12
CA THR A 469 7.84 -28.26 -40.84
C THR A 469 7.18 -27.37 -39.80
N ILE A 470 6.05 -27.81 -39.25
CA ILE A 470 5.32 -27.14 -38.18
C ILE A 470 6.07 -27.46 -36.87
N GLY A 471 6.34 -26.44 -36.04
CA GLY A 471 6.93 -26.57 -34.73
C GLY A 471 5.97 -27.07 -33.66
#